data_512877267144ec6e928e4dda6bf45771
#
_entry.id   512877267144ec6e928e4dda6bf45771
#
_cell.length_a   1.000
_cell.length_b   1.000
_cell.length_c   1.000
_cell.angle_alpha   90.00
_cell.angle_beta   90.00
_cell.angle_gamma   90.00
#
_symmetry.space_group_name_H-M   'P 1'
#
loop_
_entity.id
_entity.type
_entity.pdbx_description
1 polymer ?
#
loop_
_entity_poly.entity_id
_entity_poly.type
_entity_poly.pdbx_seq_one_letter_code
_entity_poly.pdbx_strand_id
1 'polypeptide(L)'
;MTELATYSRSGPVATIAIDDGKANVMSLKMLNAIHAAFDQAEKDKAVVLLKARGKHFSAGFDLNVFARGGAQDQYLMVKAGAELALRILSFPTPVVTACQGNAYPMGAFLILSSDHRIAAEGDYRIGMNEVAIGLTVPRFAIEIARQRLTPAYFSRTVMTGEMFGPEEAVTAGFFDRVVAPDRLERSAEETAQALAGINLAAHAATKARARGAVIKLIRAMIDEDITPQYGEDRVARRVPA
;
A
#
# COMPACT_ATOMS: atom_id res chain seq x y z
N MET A 1 14.54 7.21 -19.45
CA MET A 1 13.91 6.20 -18.55
C MET A 1 12.73 6.88 -17.88
N THR A 2 11.56 6.30 -17.97
CA THR A 2 10.35 6.84 -17.32
C THR A 2 10.54 6.79 -15.81
N GLU A 3 10.23 7.87 -15.11
CA GLU A 3 10.27 7.94 -13.66
C GLU A 3 9.17 7.03 -13.09
N LEU A 4 9.53 6.05 -12.23
CA LEU A 4 8.60 5.04 -11.73
C LEU A 4 7.55 5.59 -10.76
N ALA A 5 7.89 6.65 -10.04
CA ALA A 5 6.98 7.40 -9.20
C ALA A 5 7.29 8.89 -9.38
N THR A 6 6.31 9.65 -9.84
CA THR A 6 6.44 11.10 -10.02
C THR A 6 5.88 11.83 -8.81
N TYR A 7 6.50 12.94 -8.46
CA TYR A 7 6.03 13.87 -7.43
C TYR A 7 5.61 15.18 -8.08
N SER A 8 4.42 15.65 -7.75
CA SER A 8 3.98 17.01 -8.12
C SER A 8 3.20 17.61 -6.96
N ARG A 9 3.21 18.96 -6.85
CA ARG A 9 2.52 19.68 -5.78
C ARG A 9 1.60 20.75 -6.33
N SER A 10 0.39 20.81 -5.80
CA SER A 10 -0.58 21.87 -6.06
C SER A 10 -1.10 22.41 -4.73
N GLY A 11 -0.67 23.61 -4.36
CA GLY A 11 -0.99 24.19 -3.06
C GLY A 11 -0.56 23.30 -1.89
N PRO A 12 -1.48 22.89 -0.99
CA PRO A 12 -1.17 22.06 0.18
C PRO A 12 -1.15 20.55 -0.13
N VAL A 13 -1.48 20.13 -1.36
CA VAL A 13 -1.57 18.73 -1.75
C VAL A 13 -0.39 18.33 -2.63
N ALA A 14 0.25 17.23 -2.28
CA ALA A 14 1.27 16.55 -3.07
C ALA A 14 0.66 15.31 -3.74
N THR A 15 0.80 15.18 -5.04
CA THR A 15 0.41 13.99 -5.79
C THR A 15 1.62 13.12 -6.05
N ILE A 16 1.56 11.86 -5.62
CA ILE A 16 2.51 10.81 -5.93
C ILE A 16 1.83 9.86 -6.93
N ALA A 17 2.30 9.81 -8.17
CA ALA A 17 1.74 8.97 -9.21
C ALA A 17 2.71 7.85 -9.59
N ILE A 18 2.26 6.61 -9.47
CA ILE A 18 3.02 5.38 -9.75
C ILE A 18 2.76 4.96 -11.21
N ASP A 19 3.84 4.70 -11.96
CA ASP A 19 3.74 4.21 -13.34
C ASP A 19 5.01 3.48 -13.78
N ASP A 20 4.95 2.16 -13.93
CA ASP A 20 6.03 1.36 -14.53
C ASP A 20 5.78 1.06 -16.02
N GLY A 21 4.72 1.63 -16.59
CA GLY A 21 4.28 1.39 -17.96
C GLY A 21 3.58 0.05 -18.19
N LYS A 22 3.35 -0.76 -17.13
CA LYS A 22 2.74 -2.11 -17.22
C LYS A 22 1.75 -2.37 -16.09
N ALA A 23 2.22 -2.94 -14.99
CA ALA A 23 1.37 -3.45 -13.91
C ALA A 23 1.69 -2.85 -12.54
N ASN A 24 2.54 -1.84 -12.49
CA ASN A 24 2.97 -1.15 -11.27
C ASN A 24 3.51 -2.13 -10.22
N VAL A 25 4.47 -2.95 -10.68
CA VAL A 25 5.09 -3.98 -9.85
C VAL A 25 5.96 -3.32 -8.79
N MET A 26 5.79 -3.72 -7.54
CA MET A 26 6.56 -3.21 -6.40
C MET A 26 7.93 -3.87 -6.34
N SER A 27 8.78 -3.53 -7.32
CA SER A 27 10.21 -3.82 -7.30
C SER A 27 10.92 -2.92 -6.28
N LEU A 28 12.14 -3.27 -5.87
CA LEU A 28 12.93 -2.42 -4.97
C LEU A 28 13.12 -1.01 -5.55
N LYS A 29 13.29 -0.86 -6.87
CA LYS A 29 13.38 0.45 -7.54
C LYS A 29 12.09 1.25 -7.41
N MET A 30 10.93 0.63 -7.65
CA MET A 30 9.63 1.28 -7.49
C MET A 30 9.41 1.72 -6.04
N LEU A 31 9.66 0.82 -5.08
CA LEU A 31 9.52 1.11 -3.66
C LEU A 31 10.40 2.29 -3.22
N ASN A 32 11.66 2.32 -3.65
CA ASN A 32 12.59 3.42 -3.36
C ASN A 32 12.13 4.74 -4.01
N ALA A 33 11.58 4.70 -5.23
CA ALA A 33 11.04 5.89 -5.89
C ALA A 33 9.82 6.46 -5.12
N ILE A 34 8.93 5.59 -4.64
CA ILE A 34 7.80 6.01 -3.81
C ILE A 34 8.29 6.57 -2.47
N HIS A 35 9.28 5.93 -1.82
CA HIS A 35 9.89 6.46 -0.58
C HIS A 35 10.45 7.86 -0.79
N ALA A 36 11.20 8.10 -1.87
CA ALA A 36 11.75 9.41 -2.19
C ALA A 36 10.65 10.48 -2.42
N ALA A 37 9.54 10.10 -3.06
CA ALA A 37 8.41 10.99 -3.23
C ALA A 37 7.73 11.32 -1.87
N PHE A 38 7.62 10.35 -0.96
CA PHE A 38 7.16 10.59 0.40
C PHE A 38 8.14 11.45 1.22
N ASP A 39 9.46 11.35 1.00
CA ASP A 39 10.45 12.25 1.63
C ASP A 39 10.20 13.71 1.23
N GLN A 40 9.88 13.94 -0.05
CA GLN A 40 9.55 15.27 -0.53
C GLN A 40 8.22 15.78 0.06
N ALA A 41 7.18 14.94 0.09
CA ALA A 41 5.89 15.29 0.68
C ALA A 41 6.00 15.65 2.17
N GLU A 42 6.86 14.95 2.92
CA GLU A 42 7.12 15.20 4.34
C GLU A 42 7.83 16.54 4.55
N LYS A 43 8.86 16.87 3.74
CA LYS A 43 9.54 18.18 3.75
C LYS A 43 8.55 19.30 3.46
N ASP A 44 7.67 19.10 2.50
CA ASP A 44 6.65 20.08 2.10
C ASP A 44 5.46 20.14 3.06
N LYS A 45 5.39 19.25 4.06
CA LYS A 45 4.26 19.07 4.99
C LYS A 45 2.92 18.97 4.26
N ALA A 46 2.92 18.33 3.09
CA ALA A 46 1.78 18.25 2.21
C ALA A 46 0.86 17.07 2.56
N VAL A 47 -0.43 17.23 2.34
CA VAL A 47 -1.37 16.10 2.26
C VAL A 47 -1.05 15.30 1.01
N VAL A 48 -0.96 13.98 1.12
CA VAL A 48 -0.57 13.12 0.00
C VAL A 48 -1.78 12.57 -0.71
N LEU A 49 -1.80 12.70 -2.05
CA LEU A 49 -2.65 11.93 -2.93
C LEU A 49 -1.78 10.88 -3.64
N LEU A 50 -1.95 9.62 -3.26
CA LEU A 50 -1.29 8.47 -3.87
C LEU A 50 -2.20 7.88 -4.94
N LYS A 51 -1.74 7.86 -6.20
CA LYS A 51 -2.46 7.28 -7.33
C LYS A 51 -1.54 6.47 -8.22
N ALA A 52 -2.12 5.67 -9.10
CA ALA A 52 -1.37 4.92 -10.10
C ALA A 52 -1.96 5.12 -11.48
N ARG A 53 -1.21 4.76 -12.53
CA ARG A 53 -1.67 4.78 -13.92
C ARG A 53 -1.85 3.36 -14.45
N GLY A 54 -2.64 3.26 -15.52
CA GLY A 54 -2.90 2.00 -16.22
C GLY A 54 -3.97 1.13 -15.56
N LYS A 55 -3.99 -0.14 -15.94
CA LYS A 55 -5.01 -1.12 -15.52
C LYS A 55 -4.89 -1.57 -14.06
N HIS A 56 -3.70 -1.44 -13.47
CA HIS A 56 -3.42 -1.89 -12.11
C HIS A 56 -3.05 -0.71 -11.22
N PHE A 57 -3.61 -0.65 -10.02
CA PHE A 57 -3.02 0.17 -8.98
C PHE A 57 -1.64 -0.41 -8.63
N SER A 58 -1.58 -1.72 -8.37
CA SER A 58 -0.33 -2.48 -8.31
C SER A 58 -0.59 -3.97 -8.39
N ALA A 59 0.25 -4.68 -9.15
CA ALA A 59 0.26 -6.15 -9.19
C ALA A 59 1.00 -6.80 -7.99
N GLY A 60 1.36 -6.02 -6.97
CA GLY A 60 2.09 -6.52 -5.81
C GLY A 60 3.61 -6.56 -6.02
N PHE A 61 4.30 -7.31 -5.19
CA PHE A 61 5.76 -7.47 -5.29
C PHE A 61 6.20 -8.12 -6.62
N ASP A 62 7.41 -7.80 -7.05
CA ASP A 62 8.00 -8.40 -8.25
C ASP A 62 8.24 -9.92 -8.04
N LEU A 63 7.37 -10.72 -8.65
CA LEU A 63 7.45 -12.18 -8.56
C LEU A 63 8.73 -12.74 -9.21
N ASN A 64 9.36 -12.03 -10.15
CA ASN A 64 10.65 -12.44 -10.70
C ASN A 64 11.76 -12.41 -9.65
N VAL A 65 11.70 -11.45 -8.72
CA VAL A 65 12.64 -11.40 -7.59
C VAL A 65 12.46 -12.63 -6.70
N PHE A 66 11.21 -13.05 -6.43
CA PHE A 66 10.97 -14.29 -5.69
C PHE A 66 11.37 -15.54 -6.46
N ALA A 67 11.16 -15.58 -7.76
CA ALA A 67 11.48 -16.75 -8.58
C ALA A 67 12.98 -16.91 -8.87
N ARG A 68 13.70 -15.82 -9.12
CA ARG A 68 15.06 -15.83 -9.69
C ARG A 68 16.06 -14.96 -8.92
N GLY A 69 15.60 -13.98 -8.11
CA GLY A 69 16.47 -13.09 -7.35
C GLY A 69 17.23 -13.81 -6.22
N GLY A 70 18.33 -13.25 -5.77
CA GLY A 70 19.09 -13.75 -4.63
C GLY A 70 18.35 -13.51 -3.29
N ALA A 71 18.87 -14.10 -2.23
CA ALA A 71 18.34 -13.90 -0.86
C ALA A 71 18.32 -12.41 -0.48
N GLN A 72 19.39 -11.70 -0.79
CA GLN A 72 19.52 -10.27 -0.53
C GLN A 72 18.48 -9.44 -1.28
N ASP A 73 18.22 -9.74 -2.55
CA ASP A 73 17.23 -9.02 -3.36
C ASP A 73 15.82 -9.17 -2.79
N GLN A 74 15.46 -10.40 -2.38
CA GLN A 74 14.16 -10.69 -1.77
C GLN A 74 14.01 -9.97 -0.42
N TYR A 75 15.03 -10.06 0.42
CA TYR A 75 15.05 -9.37 1.70
C TYR A 75 14.86 -7.85 1.53
N LEU A 76 15.69 -7.22 0.70
CA LEU A 76 15.63 -5.76 0.49
C LEU A 76 14.28 -5.31 -0.09
N MET A 77 13.73 -6.05 -1.05
CA MET A 77 12.43 -5.71 -1.64
C MET A 77 11.30 -5.82 -0.60
N VAL A 78 11.23 -6.91 0.15
CA VAL A 78 10.16 -7.11 1.15
C VAL A 78 10.31 -6.12 2.30
N LYS A 79 11.55 -5.86 2.76
CA LYS A 79 11.84 -4.86 3.79
C LYS A 79 11.39 -3.47 3.35
N ALA A 80 11.76 -3.04 2.14
CA ALA A 80 11.36 -1.73 1.61
C ALA A 80 9.84 -1.59 1.49
N GLY A 81 9.13 -2.66 1.08
CA GLY A 81 7.67 -2.65 1.01
C GLY A 81 7.01 -2.55 2.38
N ALA A 82 7.47 -3.33 3.35
CA ALA A 82 6.97 -3.28 4.72
C ALA A 82 7.19 -1.90 5.37
N GLU A 83 8.39 -1.33 5.19
CA GLU A 83 8.73 0.01 5.66
C GLU A 83 7.85 1.09 5.00
N LEU A 84 7.55 0.95 3.70
CA LEU A 84 6.67 1.88 3.00
C LEU A 84 5.24 1.83 3.55
N ALA A 85 4.70 0.63 3.76
CA ALA A 85 3.37 0.48 4.34
C ALA A 85 3.29 1.07 5.76
N LEU A 86 4.29 0.80 6.61
CA LEU A 86 4.38 1.38 7.95
C LEU A 86 4.52 2.91 7.88
N ARG A 87 5.32 3.43 6.96
CA ARG A 87 5.48 4.87 6.74
C ARG A 87 4.15 5.54 6.39
N ILE A 88 3.38 4.98 5.45
CA ILE A 88 2.06 5.50 5.08
C ILE A 88 1.12 5.48 6.29
N LEU A 89 1.10 4.37 7.03
CA LEU A 89 0.25 4.22 8.22
C LEU A 89 0.55 5.25 9.30
N SER A 90 1.81 5.68 9.44
CA SER A 90 2.29 6.64 10.44
C SER A 90 2.53 8.05 9.89
N PHE A 91 2.29 8.28 8.59
CA PHE A 91 2.64 9.55 7.93
C PHE A 91 1.98 10.75 8.63
N PRO A 92 2.71 11.84 8.89
CA PRO A 92 2.23 12.91 9.78
C PRO A 92 1.07 13.72 9.19
N THR A 93 0.95 13.77 7.86
CA THR A 93 -0.18 14.40 7.18
C THR A 93 -1.14 13.33 6.63
N PRO A 94 -2.40 13.67 6.30
CA PRO A 94 -3.30 12.72 5.67
C PRO A 94 -2.77 12.15 4.36
N VAL A 95 -2.99 10.84 4.16
CA VAL A 95 -2.71 10.15 2.89
C VAL A 95 -4.03 9.67 2.31
N VAL A 96 -4.35 10.17 1.12
CA VAL A 96 -5.51 9.76 0.31
C VAL A 96 -5.02 8.85 -0.79
N THR A 97 -5.66 7.71 -0.99
CA THR A 97 -5.36 6.80 -2.10
C THR A 97 -6.50 6.77 -3.10
N ALA A 98 -6.18 6.92 -4.39
CA ALA A 98 -7.09 6.74 -5.51
C ALA A 98 -6.74 5.45 -6.25
N CYS A 99 -7.63 4.45 -6.19
CA CYS A 99 -7.45 3.14 -6.80
C CYS A 99 -8.32 2.99 -8.03
N GLN A 100 -7.69 2.90 -9.20
CA GLN A 100 -8.38 2.79 -10.49
C GLN A 100 -8.46 1.35 -11.02
N GLY A 101 -7.86 0.37 -10.33
CA GLY A 101 -7.75 -0.98 -10.88
C GLY A 101 -7.18 -2.00 -9.88
N ASN A 102 -6.75 -3.15 -10.40
CA ASN A 102 -6.30 -4.25 -9.55
C ASN A 102 -5.25 -3.85 -8.53
N ALA A 103 -5.44 -4.31 -7.29
CA ALA A 103 -4.51 -4.09 -6.19
C ALA A 103 -4.24 -5.43 -5.49
N TYR A 104 -3.13 -6.06 -5.86
CA TYR A 104 -2.65 -7.30 -5.26
C TYR A 104 -1.76 -7.01 -4.04
N PRO A 105 -1.34 -8.01 -3.24
CA PRO A 105 -1.01 -7.86 -1.82
C PRO A 105 -0.26 -6.57 -1.45
N MET A 106 0.90 -6.30 -2.03
CA MET A 106 1.64 -5.08 -1.65
C MET A 106 0.86 -3.80 -2.01
N GLY A 107 0.14 -3.78 -3.14
CA GLY A 107 -0.76 -2.67 -3.48
C GLY A 107 -1.91 -2.52 -2.49
N ALA A 108 -2.50 -3.64 -2.05
CA ALA A 108 -3.54 -3.65 -1.02
C ALA A 108 -3.01 -3.14 0.33
N PHE A 109 -1.74 -3.47 0.70
CA PHE A 109 -1.14 -2.96 1.94
C PHE A 109 -0.96 -1.45 1.92
N LEU A 110 -0.56 -0.85 0.79
CA LEU A 110 -0.47 0.61 0.67
C LEU A 110 -1.85 1.27 0.82
N ILE A 111 -2.88 0.68 0.20
CA ILE A 111 -4.26 1.16 0.31
C ILE A 111 -4.74 1.07 1.77
N LEU A 112 -4.61 -0.09 2.42
CA LEU A 112 -5.03 -0.29 3.82
C LEU A 112 -4.27 0.60 4.81
N SER A 113 -3.04 1.01 4.50
CA SER A 113 -2.23 1.90 5.33
C SER A 113 -2.65 3.37 5.20
N SER A 114 -3.36 3.75 4.14
CA SER A 114 -3.80 5.12 3.87
C SER A 114 -4.94 5.57 4.78
N ASP A 115 -5.10 6.89 4.93
CA ASP A 115 -6.12 7.48 5.81
C ASP A 115 -7.50 7.49 5.15
N HIS A 116 -7.55 7.83 3.85
CA HIS A 116 -8.77 7.82 3.05
C HIS A 116 -8.54 7.10 1.71
N ARG A 117 -9.50 6.27 1.29
CA ARG A 117 -9.30 5.33 0.20
C ARG A 117 -10.50 5.34 -0.72
N ILE A 118 -10.30 5.81 -1.95
CA ILE A 118 -11.35 5.96 -2.96
C ILE A 118 -11.03 5.02 -4.12
N ALA A 119 -12.02 4.26 -4.55
CA ALA A 119 -11.91 3.35 -5.69
C ALA A 119 -12.77 3.81 -6.85
N ALA A 120 -12.37 3.48 -8.07
CA ALA A 120 -13.24 3.54 -9.23
C ALA A 120 -14.14 2.31 -9.29
N GLU A 121 -15.34 2.45 -9.84
CA GLU A 121 -16.14 1.33 -10.36
C GLU A 121 -15.34 0.59 -11.43
N GLY A 122 -15.54 -0.74 -11.55
CA GLY A 122 -14.90 -1.51 -12.61
C GLY A 122 -14.76 -2.98 -12.34
N ASP A 123 -14.41 -3.74 -13.36
CA ASP A 123 -14.12 -5.18 -13.24
C ASP A 123 -12.64 -5.41 -12.92
N TYR A 124 -12.32 -5.30 -11.64
CA TYR A 124 -10.99 -5.57 -11.11
C TYR A 124 -11.07 -6.14 -9.69
N ARG A 125 -9.95 -6.57 -9.14
CA ARG A 125 -9.89 -7.23 -7.84
C ARG A 125 -8.88 -6.57 -6.92
N ILE A 126 -9.24 -6.53 -5.64
CA ILE A 126 -8.35 -6.15 -4.54
C ILE A 126 -8.34 -7.23 -3.47
N GLY A 127 -7.19 -7.49 -2.88
CA GLY A 127 -7.06 -8.41 -1.75
C GLY A 127 -5.64 -8.85 -1.47
N MET A 128 -5.53 -9.82 -0.57
CA MET A 128 -4.29 -10.40 -0.08
C MET A 128 -4.27 -11.88 -0.47
N ASN A 129 -3.86 -12.16 -1.72
CA ASN A 129 -3.97 -13.51 -2.30
C ASN A 129 -2.76 -14.42 -2.03
N GLU A 130 -1.92 -14.10 -1.04
CA GLU A 130 -0.71 -14.87 -0.72
C GLU A 130 -1.04 -16.34 -0.49
N VAL A 131 -2.03 -16.64 0.35
CA VAL A 131 -2.41 -18.02 0.68
C VAL A 131 -2.88 -18.77 -0.57
N ALA A 132 -3.62 -18.13 -1.46
CA ALA A 132 -4.09 -18.73 -2.70
C ALA A 132 -2.94 -19.10 -3.67
N ILE A 133 -1.79 -18.45 -3.54
CA ILE A 133 -0.58 -18.74 -4.34
C ILE A 133 0.52 -19.47 -3.55
N GLY A 134 0.15 -20.07 -2.40
CA GLY A 134 1.07 -20.87 -1.59
C GLY A 134 2.06 -20.08 -0.74
N LEU A 135 1.78 -18.82 -0.46
CA LEU A 135 2.62 -17.96 0.39
C LEU A 135 1.95 -17.69 1.74
N THR A 136 2.75 -17.55 2.78
CA THR A 136 2.29 -17.08 4.09
C THR A 136 2.22 -15.56 4.10
N VAL A 137 1.11 -15.01 4.60
CA VAL A 137 0.97 -13.57 4.80
C VAL A 137 1.93 -13.10 5.89
N PRO A 138 2.77 -12.08 5.66
CA PRO A 138 3.67 -11.55 6.68
C PRO A 138 2.91 -10.96 7.88
N ARG A 139 3.44 -11.11 9.10
CA ARG A 139 2.77 -10.60 10.32
C ARG A 139 2.44 -9.12 10.25
N PHE A 140 3.33 -8.28 9.74
CA PHE A 140 3.08 -6.84 9.60
C PHE A 140 1.84 -6.55 8.73
N ALA A 141 1.65 -7.32 7.66
CA ALA A 141 0.52 -7.15 6.74
C ALA A 141 -0.80 -7.62 7.37
N ILE A 142 -0.76 -8.69 8.20
CA ILE A 142 -1.91 -9.14 8.98
C ILE A 142 -2.37 -8.03 9.92
N GLU A 143 -1.46 -7.35 10.60
CA GLU A 143 -1.81 -6.27 11.54
C GLU A 143 -2.31 -5.01 10.80
N ILE A 144 -1.76 -4.67 9.63
CA ILE A 144 -2.32 -3.61 8.77
C ILE A 144 -3.76 -3.95 8.37
N ALA A 145 -4.01 -5.19 7.92
CA ALA A 145 -5.35 -5.65 7.56
C ALA A 145 -6.32 -5.57 8.75
N ARG A 146 -5.88 -5.96 9.94
CA ARG A 146 -6.68 -5.91 11.17
C ARG A 146 -7.15 -4.50 11.54
N GLN A 147 -6.41 -3.46 11.15
CA GLN A 147 -6.79 -2.07 11.41
C GLN A 147 -7.97 -1.57 10.57
N ARG A 148 -8.27 -2.25 9.48
CA ARG A 148 -9.19 -1.74 8.46
C ARG A 148 -10.30 -2.70 8.08
N LEU A 149 -9.97 -3.99 7.94
CA LEU A 149 -10.95 -4.96 7.50
C LEU A 149 -12.00 -5.22 8.58
N THR A 150 -13.24 -5.34 8.15
CA THR A 150 -14.31 -5.74 9.04
C THR A 150 -14.09 -7.19 9.51
N PRO A 151 -14.50 -7.57 10.73
CA PRO A 151 -14.25 -8.91 11.27
C PRO A 151 -14.72 -10.04 10.35
N ALA A 152 -15.85 -9.88 9.67
CA ALA A 152 -16.39 -10.87 8.75
C ALA A 152 -15.50 -11.12 7.52
N TYR A 153 -14.81 -10.09 7.05
CA TYR A 153 -13.94 -10.16 5.87
C TYR A 153 -12.48 -10.42 6.19
N PHE A 154 -12.05 -10.16 7.43
CA PHE A 154 -10.67 -10.36 7.85
C PHE A 154 -10.19 -11.80 7.61
N SER A 155 -10.97 -12.79 8.09
CA SER A 155 -10.60 -14.20 7.91
C SER A 155 -10.66 -14.63 6.44
N ARG A 156 -11.66 -14.20 5.69
CA ARG A 156 -11.80 -14.46 4.25
C ARG A 156 -10.59 -13.93 3.48
N THR A 157 -10.16 -12.70 3.81
CA THR A 157 -9.02 -12.06 3.16
C THR A 157 -7.69 -12.73 3.54
N VAL A 158 -7.41 -12.78 4.85
CA VAL A 158 -6.07 -13.13 5.35
C VAL A 158 -5.82 -14.64 5.33
N MET A 159 -6.84 -15.46 5.67
CA MET A 159 -6.66 -16.90 5.82
C MET A 159 -6.99 -17.69 4.56
N THR A 160 -7.85 -17.15 3.67
CA THR A 160 -8.28 -17.86 2.45
C THR A 160 -7.81 -17.20 1.17
N GLY A 161 -7.24 -15.98 1.23
CA GLY A 161 -6.74 -15.27 0.07
C GLY A 161 -7.84 -14.78 -0.88
N GLU A 162 -9.07 -14.58 -0.37
CA GLU A 162 -10.18 -14.14 -1.18
C GLU A 162 -9.98 -12.71 -1.70
N MET A 163 -10.39 -12.50 -2.95
CA MET A 163 -10.26 -11.25 -3.69
C MET A 163 -11.64 -10.66 -3.97
N PHE A 164 -11.78 -9.36 -3.78
CA PHE A 164 -13.06 -8.66 -3.83
C PHE A 164 -13.14 -7.68 -5.01
N GLY A 165 -14.33 -7.51 -5.57
CA GLY A 165 -14.65 -6.38 -6.46
C GLY A 165 -14.72 -5.07 -5.68
N PRO A 166 -14.69 -3.90 -6.36
CA PRO A 166 -14.61 -2.60 -5.69
C PRO A 166 -15.77 -2.34 -4.71
N GLU A 167 -17.00 -2.69 -5.05
CA GLU A 167 -18.18 -2.48 -4.21
C GLU A 167 -18.14 -3.34 -2.95
N GLU A 168 -17.83 -4.64 -3.10
CA GLU A 168 -17.68 -5.55 -1.95
C GLU A 168 -16.48 -5.16 -1.10
N ALA A 169 -15.42 -4.65 -1.71
CA ALA A 169 -14.23 -4.16 -1.03
C ALA A 169 -14.50 -2.95 -0.09
N VAL A 170 -15.56 -2.16 -0.34
CA VAL A 170 -16.04 -1.15 0.63
C VAL A 170 -16.60 -1.84 1.88
N THR A 171 -17.46 -2.83 1.71
CA THR A 171 -18.01 -3.61 2.85
C THR A 171 -16.91 -4.35 3.60
N ALA A 172 -15.92 -4.86 2.87
CA ALA A 172 -14.76 -5.53 3.46
C ALA A 172 -13.86 -4.59 4.26
N GLY A 173 -13.81 -3.30 3.92
CA GLY A 173 -13.00 -2.29 4.58
C GLY A 173 -11.72 -1.92 3.84
N PHE A 174 -11.54 -2.35 2.58
CA PHE A 174 -10.42 -1.90 1.74
C PHE A 174 -10.60 -0.46 1.28
N PHE A 175 -11.81 -0.05 0.95
CA PHE A 175 -12.14 1.29 0.48
C PHE A 175 -13.17 1.96 1.38
N ASP A 176 -13.17 3.28 1.38
CA ASP A 176 -14.17 4.08 2.11
C ASP A 176 -15.37 4.37 1.19
N ARG A 177 -15.14 4.44 -0.12
CA ARG A 177 -16.19 4.60 -1.14
C ARG A 177 -15.72 4.18 -2.53
N VAL A 178 -16.69 3.93 -3.41
CA VAL A 178 -16.52 3.74 -4.85
C VAL A 178 -17.18 4.91 -5.58
N VAL A 179 -16.59 5.33 -6.70
CA VAL A 179 -17.11 6.39 -7.56
C VAL A 179 -16.98 6.00 -9.03
N ALA A 180 -17.74 6.62 -9.92
CA ALA A 180 -17.60 6.43 -11.36
C ALA A 180 -16.15 6.70 -11.82
N PRO A 181 -15.61 5.95 -12.79
CA PRO A 181 -14.20 6.03 -13.19
C PRO A 181 -13.72 7.43 -13.58
N ASP A 182 -14.57 8.19 -14.29
CA ASP A 182 -14.31 9.57 -14.69
C ASP A 182 -14.33 10.58 -13.52
N ARG A 183 -14.84 10.17 -12.35
CA ARG A 183 -14.92 10.98 -11.14
C ARG A 183 -13.80 10.68 -10.14
N LEU A 184 -13.03 9.59 -10.33
CA LEU A 184 -12.05 9.15 -9.37
C LEU A 184 -11.01 10.22 -9.04
N GLU A 185 -10.36 10.77 -10.05
CA GLU A 185 -9.29 11.75 -9.88
C GLU A 185 -9.79 13.00 -9.16
N ARG A 186 -10.88 13.57 -9.67
CA ARG A 186 -11.51 14.75 -9.07
C ARG A 186 -11.95 14.48 -7.61
N SER A 187 -12.59 13.34 -7.35
CA SER A 187 -13.06 12.99 -6.00
C SER A 187 -11.92 12.83 -5.01
N ALA A 188 -10.78 12.29 -5.46
CA ALA A 188 -9.59 12.13 -4.63
C ALA A 188 -8.90 13.47 -4.35
N GLU A 189 -8.82 14.35 -5.36
CA GLU A 189 -8.30 15.71 -5.22
C GLU A 189 -9.16 16.54 -4.25
N GLU A 190 -10.49 16.55 -4.44
CA GLU A 190 -11.44 17.24 -3.53
C GLU A 190 -11.28 16.75 -2.09
N THR A 191 -11.11 15.43 -1.90
CA THR A 191 -10.87 14.83 -0.58
C THR A 191 -9.53 15.29 0.02
N ALA A 192 -8.46 15.27 -0.75
CA ALA A 192 -7.14 15.70 -0.29
C ALA A 192 -7.14 17.20 0.07
N GLN A 193 -7.81 18.03 -0.73
CA GLN A 193 -7.96 19.47 -0.44
C GLN A 193 -8.78 19.70 0.84
N ALA A 194 -9.89 18.98 1.03
CA ALA A 194 -10.67 19.07 2.25
C ALA A 194 -9.85 18.69 3.49
N LEU A 195 -9.06 17.60 3.39
CA LEU A 195 -8.17 17.17 4.47
C LEU A 195 -7.00 18.14 4.71
N ALA A 196 -6.58 18.88 3.72
CA ALA A 196 -5.58 19.94 3.91
C ALA A 196 -6.12 21.15 4.71
N GLY A 197 -7.43 21.30 4.79
CA GLY A 197 -8.09 22.33 5.58
C GLY A 197 -8.21 22.03 7.09
N ILE A 198 -7.91 20.79 7.53
CA ILE A 198 -7.93 20.46 8.95
C ILE A 198 -6.66 20.94 9.66
N ASN A 199 -6.69 20.98 11.00
CA ASN A 199 -5.47 21.25 11.77
C ASN A 199 -4.50 20.06 11.67
N LEU A 200 -3.47 20.14 10.82
CA LEU A 200 -2.53 19.04 10.55
C LEU A 200 -1.71 18.66 11.80
N ALA A 201 -1.41 19.59 12.70
CA ALA A 201 -0.71 19.27 13.95
C ALA A 201 -1.59 18.43 14.89
N ALA A 202 -2.87 18.81 15.02
CA ALA A 202 -3.83 18.02 15.78
C ALA A 202 -4.07 16.65 15.13
N HIS A 203 -4.14 16.58 13.81
CA HIS A 203 -4.23 15.31 13.06
C HIS A 203 -3.04 14.40 13.38
N ALA A 204 -1.82 14.89 13.23
CA ALA A 204 -0.59 14.11 13.48
C ALA A 204 -0.57 13.58 14.93
N ALA A 205 -0.85 14.43 15.90
CA ALA A 205 -0.89 14.05 17.32
C ALA A 205 -1.98 13.02 17.62
N THR A 206 -3.16 13.16 17.03
CA THR A 206 -4.27 12.21 17.19
C THR A 206 -3.96 10.88 16.52
N LYS A 207 -3.43 10.91 15.31
CA LYS A 207 -3.01 9.71 14.56
C LYS A 207 -1.94 8.92 15.33
N ALA A 208 -0.94 9.60 15.88
CA ALA A 208 0.09 8.98 16.71
C ALA A 208 -0.48 8.32 17.98
N ARG A 209 -1.49 8.93 18.63
CA ARG A 209 -2.18 8.33 19.78
C ARG A 209 -3.05 7.14 19.38
N ALA A 210 -3.83 7.28 18.30
CA ALA A 210 -4.76 6.25 17.84
C ALA A 210 -4.04 5.00 17.31
N ARG A 211 -2.91 5.18 16.61
CA ARG A 211 -2.16 4.10 15.96
C ARG A 211 -0.84 3.75 16.64
N GLY A 212 -0.44 4.46 17.70
CA GLY A 212 0.88 4.31 18.31
C GLY A 212 1.21 2.89 18.77
N ALA A 213 0.25 2.19 19.36
CA ALA A 213 0.43 0.80 19.78
C ALA A 213 0.67 -0.14 18.60
N VAL A 214 -0.17 -0.06 17.56
CA VAL A 214 -0.03 -0.91 16.37
C VAL A 214 1.19 -0.56 15.53
N ILE A 215 1.58 0.71 15.45
CA ILE A 215 2.82 1.13 14.78
C ILE A 215 4.05 0.50 15.46
N LYS A 216 4.12 0.52 16.79
CA LYS A 216 5.18 -0.15 17.55
C LYS A 216 5.19 -1.67 17.32
N LEU A 217 4.01 -2.29 17.32
CA LEU A 217 3.86 -3.73 17.08
C LEU A 217 4.34 -4.09 15.66
N ILE A 218 3.88 -3.36 14.64
CA ILE A 218 4.28 -3.59 13.25
C ILE A 218 5.78 -3.38 13.07
N ARG A 219 6.37 -2.36 13.70
CA ARG A 219 7.82 -2.12 13.67
C ARG A 219 8.58 -3.33 14.21
N ALA A 220 8.19 -3.81 15.37
CA ALA A 220 8.81 -5.00 15.97
C ALA A 220 8.69 -6.23 15.06
N MET A 221 7.51 -6.46 14.46
CA MET A 221 7.31 -7.57 13.51
C MET A 221 8.18 -7.45 12.26
N ILE A 222 8.35 -6.24 11.72
CA ILE A 222 9.24 -6.01 10.57
C ILE A 222 10.68 -6.34 10.93
N ASP A 223 11.15 -5.90 12.10
CA ASP A 223 12.53 -6.08 12.55
C ASP A 223 12.84 -7.54 12.92
N GLU A 224 11.85 -8.26 13.46
CA GLU A 224 11.97 -9.69 13.81
C GLU A 224 11.88 -10.61 12.58
N ASP A 225 10.90 -10.37 11.69
CA ASP A 225 10.57 -11.33 10.62
C ASP A 225 11.33 -11.07 9.32
N ILE A 226 11.61 -9.79 9.00
CA ILE A 226 12.21 -9.43 7.73
C ILE A 226 13.69 -9.11 7.94
N THR A 227 14.45 -10.18 8.13
CA THR A 227 15.91 -10.18 8.30
C THR A 227 16.59 -10.74 7.03
N PRO A 228 17.92 -10.64 6.88
CA PRO A 228 18.62 -11.33 5.79
C PRO A 228 18.29 -12.83 5.72
N GLN A 229 18.11 -13.49 6.87
CA GLN A 229 17.70 -14.90 6.96
C GLN A 229 16.35 -15.17 6.26
N TYR A 230 15.42 -14.24 6.31
CA TYR A 230 14.14 -14.34 5.59
C TYR A 230 14.34 -14.60 4.07
N GLY A 231 15.29 -13.90 3.45
CA GLY A 231 15.61 -14.11 2.04
C GLY A 231 16.25 -15.48 1.79
N GLU A 232 17.15 -15.91 2.67
CA GLU A 232 17.80 -17.24 2.60
C GLU A 232 16.77 -18.36 2.73
N ASP A 233 15.89 -18.30 3.71
CA ASP A 233 14.82 -19.28 3.92
C ASP A 233 13.88 -19.39 2.71
N ARG A 234 13.57 -18.26 2.06
CA ARG A 234 12.72 -18.25 0.87
C ARG A 234 13.42 -18.84 -0.33
N VAL A 235 14.70 -18.56 -0.53
CA VAL A 235 15.49 -19.16 -1.61
C VAL A 235 15.60 -20.67 -1.39
N ALA A 236 15.86 -21.11 -0.18
CA ALA A 236 15.98 -22.53 0.18
C ALA A 236 14.66 -23.32 -0.04
N ARG A 237 13.50 -22.66 0.08
CA ARG A 237 12.17 -23.28 -0.13
C ARG A 237 11.70 -23.29 -1.58
N ARG A 238 12.48 -22.77 -2.52
CA ARG A 238 12.13 -22.85 -3.94
C ARG A 238 12.13 -24.32 -4.36
N VAL A 239 10.99 -24.78 -4.87
CA VAL A 239 10.94 -26.09 -5.52
C VAL A 239 11.74 -25.99 -6.82
N PRO A 240 12.67 -26.91 -7.11
CA PRO A 240 13.33 -26.96 -8.41
C PRO A 240 12.27 -27.07 -9.51
N ALA A 241 12.47 -26.31 -10.59
CA ALA A 241 11.57 -26.33 -11.75
C ALA A 241 11.70 -27.64 -12.52
#